data_30f6ba38b18debd5c2d89215c6504354
#
_entry.id   30f6ba38b18debd5c2d89215c6504354
#
_cell.length_a   1.000
_cell.length_b   1.000
_cell.length_c   1.000
_cell.angle_alpha   90.00
_cell.angle_beta   90.00
_cell.angle_gamma   90.00
#
_symmetry.space_group_name_H-M   'P 1'
#
loop_
_entity.id
_entity.type
_entity.pdbx_description
1 polymer ?
#
loop_
_entity_poly.entity_id
_entity_poly.type
_entity_poly.pdbx_seq_one_letter_code
_entity_poly.pdbx_strand_id
1 'polypeptide(L)'
;MIGMKPKQLETVLVKAPHRVETYTDSELREFAACADPVTGPLCFMDHYFHIQHPTRGKMLYQPFEYQRRLISTYHDYRYSISLMPRQTGKSTSAAGYLLWYAMFVPDSTILIAAHKYTGAQEIMQRIRFAYELCPNHIRAGSTSYNKGSLEFDNGSRIVSATTTENTGRGMSISLLYADEFAFVRPTIAKEFWTSISPTLATGGKAIITSTPNSDEDQFAFLWKGANKIEDEYGNPRPTGLGINGFRAFRSYWEEHPDRDQKWGEEQRAQLGDERFEREMNCSFVIHDETLISPLKLLDMAGVEPVHRSGQVRWYKKPEKDKMYIVALDPSLGTGGDPAAIQVYEAETTEQVAEWRHNRTDVPTQIKILVEIVKELHAVTRDEKKIYYSVENNTLGEAALISIAEFGEENIPGYFLSDNSVTGSSGRRFRKGFTTTNKSKLSACSKFKILVESGRMKINSKPLMSELKTFVAHGSSYAAKPGETDDLVMASLLVTRMLMLLQTYHADLDSHMKDHGDSVIEPMPFISILR
;
A
#
# COMPACT_ATOMS: atom_id res chain seq x y z
N MET A 1 -74.80 19.94 -5.11
CA MET A 1 -73.39 19.76 -5.50
C MET A 1 -72.57 19.55 -4.23
N ILE A 2 -72.22 18.30 -3.91
CA ILE A 2 -71.41 17.94 -2.76
C ILE A 2 -69.95 17.98 -3.22
N GLY A 3 -69.22 18.98 -2.72
CA GLY A 3 -67.83 19.16 -3.03
C GLY A 3 -66.98 18.00 -2.45
N MET A 4 -66.44 17.16 -3.31
CA MET A 4 -65.38 16.21 -2.94
C MET A 4 -64.14 17.01 -2.51
N LYS A 5 -63.82 16.96 -1.22
CA LYS A 5 -62.51 17.42 -0.74
C LYS A 5 -61.43 16.57 -1.43
N PRO A 6 -60.33 17.17 -1.92
CA PRO A 6 -59.21 16.40 -2.44
C PRO A 6 -58.67 15.52 -1.30
N LYS A 7 -58.57 14.20 -1.53
CA LYS A 7 -57.85 13.28 -0.66
C LYS A 7 -56.45 13.82 -0.48
N GLN A 8 -56.12 14.30 0.70
CA GLN A 8 -54.73 14.46 1.11
C GLN A 8 -54.08 13.08 0.96
N LEU A 9 -53.15 12.96 0.01
CA LEU A 9 -52.24 11.82 -0.06
C LEU A 9 -51.46 11.83 1.26
N GLU A 10 -51.89 10.97 2.21
CA GLU A 10 -51.04 10.60 3.32
C GLU A 10 -49.77 10.00 2.70
N THR A 11 -48.66 10.68 2.84
CA THR A 11 -47.35 10.17 2.46
C THR A 11 -47.01 9.00 3.38
N VAL A 12 -47.41 7.79 2.97
CA VAL A 12 -47.09 6.56 3.71
C VAL A 12 -45.60 6.37 3.63
N LEU A 13 -44.94 6.45 4.79
CA LEU A 13 -43.49 6.39 4.92
C LEU A 13 -42.91 5.11 4.30
N VAL A 14 -43.62 4.00 4.41
CA VAL A 14 -43.20 2.66 3.98
C VAL A 14 -44.30 2.04 3.14
N LYS A 15 -43.98 1.48 1.98
CA LYS A 15 -44.97 0.72 1.18
C LYS A 15 -45.30 -0.59 1.90
N ALA A 16 -46.62 -0.83 2.07
CA ALA A 16 -47.10 -2.07 2.69
C ALA A 16 -46.69 -3.29 1.84
N PRO A 17 -46.31 -4.40 2.47
CA PRO A 17 -45.91 -5.62 1.74
C PRO A 17 -47.13 -6.24 1.04
N HIS A 18 -46.87 -6.91 -0.09
CA HIS A 18 -47.85 -7.65 -0.90
C HIS A 18 -49.08 -6.84 -1.32
N ARG A 19 -48.92 -5.52 -1.38
CA ARG A 19 -50.02 -4.64 -1.78
C ARG A 19 -50.22 -4.69 -3.30
N VAL A 20 -51.43 -5.07 -3.72
CA VAL A 20 -51.82 -5.01 -5.12
C VAL A 20 -52.23 -3.58 -5.47
N GLU A 21 -51.48 -2.96 -6.38
CA GLU A 21 -51.73 -1.61 -6.90
C GLU A 21 -51.78 -1.66 -8.41
N THR A 22 -52.58 -0.78 -8.99
CA THR A 22 -52.67 -0.60 -10.44
C THR A 22 -51.76 0.56 -10.85
N TYR A 23 -50.87 0.31 -11.77
CA TYR A 23 -49.92 1.31 -12.30
C TYR A 23 -50.24 1.63 -13.73
N THR A 24 -49.91 2.83 -14.15
CA THR A 24 -50.02 3.27 -15.54
C THR A 24 -48.91 2.64 -16.40
N ASP A 25 -49.11 2.62 -17.72
CA ASP A 25 -48.09 2.12 -18.66
C ASP A 25 -46.77 2.90 -18.58
N SER A 26 -46.81 4.18 -18.17
CA SER A 26 -45.62 4.98 -17.94
C SER A 26 -44.86 4.47 -16.72
N GLU A 27 -45.56 4.29 -15.59
CA GLU A 27 -44.98 3.78 -14.33
C GLU A 27 -44.41 2.36 -14.50
N LEU A 28 -45.08 1.52 -15.30
CA LEU A 28 -44.56 0.18 -15.62
C LEU A 28 -43.27 0.23 -16.46
N ARG A 29 -43.17 1.18 -17.42
CA ARG A 29 -41.93 1.39 -18.19
C ARG A 29 -40.80 1.93 -17.32
N GLU A 30 -41.08 2.84 -16.40
CA GLU A 30 -40.12 3.35 -15.45
C GLU A 30 -39.60 2.24 -14.53
N PHE A 31 -40.49 1.39 -14.01
CA PHE A 31 -40.09 0.21 -13.24
C PHE A 31 -39.24 -0.74 -14.08
N ALA A 32 -39.63 -1.05 -15.31
CA ALA A 32 -38.88 -1.93 -16.20
C ALA A 32 -37.47 -1.38 -16.51
N ALA A 33 -37.34 -0.06 -16.68
CA ALA A 33 -36.03 0.57 -16.88
C ALA A 33 -35.13 0.46 -15.65
N CYS A 34 -35.68 0.58 -14.44
CA CYS A 34 -34.93 0.36 -13.21
C CYS A 34 -34.63 -1.13 -12.94
N ALA A 35 -35.45 -2.04 -13.43
CA ALA A 35 -35.28 -3.47 -13.29
C ALA A 35 -34.35 -4.09 -14.34
N ASP A 36 -33.90 -3.30 -15.33
CA ASP A 36 -32.98 -3.77 -16.36
C ASP A 36 -31.67 -4.26 -15.72
N PRO A 37 -31.21 -5.49 -16.02
CA PRO A 37 -30.05 -6.08 -15.37
C PRO A 37 -28.72 -5.41 -15.74
N VAL A 38 -28.66 -4.54 -16.74
CA VAL A 38 -27.44 -3.87 -17.19
C VAL A 38 -27.44 -2.39 -16.81
N THR A 39 -28.53 -1.69 -17.12
CA THR A 39 -28.63 -0.23 -16.99
C THR A 39 -29.39 0.20 -15.74
N GLY A 40 -30.12 -0.72 -15.12
CA GLY A 40 -31.03 -0.45 -13.99
C GLY A 40 -30.40 0.26 -12.80
N PRO A 41 -29.18 -0.11 -12.34
CA PRO A 41 -28.56 0.58 -11.23
C PRO A 41 -28.38 2.08 -11.46
N LEU A 42 -27.85 2.47 -12.62
CA LEU A 42 -27.64 3.88 -12.97
C LEU A 42 -28.98 4.59 -13.26
N CYS A 43 -29.94 3.92 -13.92
CA CYS A 43 -31.27 4.44 -14.13
C CYS A 43 -31.97 4.78 -12.80
N PHE A 44 -31.91 3.88 -11.82
CA PHE A 44 -32.45 4.12 -10.48
C PHE A 44 -31.75 5.27 -9.78
N MET A 45 -30.41 5.33 -9.84
CA MET A 45 -29.64 6.40 -9.23
C MET A 45 -29.98 7.78 -9.79
N ASP A 46 -30.09 7.88 -11.10
CA ASP A 46 -30.33 9.14 -11.80
C ASP A 46 -31.74 9.70 -11.58
N HIS A 47 -32.76 8.84 -11.37
CA HIS A 47 -34.15 9.26 -11.39
C HIS A 47 -34.87 9.13 -10.04
N TYR A 48 -34.41 8.21 -9.16
CA TYR A 48 -35.20 7.88 -7.95
C TYR A 48 -34.40 7.92 -6.66
N PHE A 49 -33.07 7.88 -6.72
CA PHE A 49 -32.24 7.88 -5.53
C PHE A 49 -32.03 9.28 -4.97
N HIS A 50 -32.70 9.59 -3.85
CA HIS A 50 -32.57 10.86 -3.16
C HIS A 50 -31.57 10.78 -2.02
N ILE A 51 -30.86 11.88 -1.83
CA ILE A 51 -29.86 12.03 -0.75
C ILE A 51 -30.20 13.23 0.13
N GLN A 52 -29.71 13.20 1.35
CA GLN A 52 -29.71 14.33 2.25
C GLN A 52 -28.37 15.04 2.17
N HIS A 53 -28.32 16.16 1.44
CA HIS A 53 -27.10 16.97 1.35
C HIS A 53 -26.97 17.87 2.58
N PRO A 54 -25.77 18.02 3.20
CA PRO A 54 -25.59 18.80 4.43
C PRO A 54 -26.09 20.24 4.38
N THR A 55 -25.93 20.91 3.24
CA THR A 55 -26.29 22.31 3.05
C THR A 55 -27.51 22.53 2.15
N ARG A 56 -27.81 21.60 1.23
CA ARG A 56 -28.90 21.73 0.24
C ARG A 56 -30.15 20.93 0.64
N GLY A 57 -30.09 20.15 1.74
CA GLY A 57 -31.20 19.32 2.20
C GLY A 57 -31.51 18.14 1.26
N LYS A 58 -32.79 17.85 1.06
CA LYS A 58 -33.23 16.75 0.18
C LYS A 58 -32.98 17.11 -1.28
N MET A 59 -32.29 16.24 -2.01
CA MET A 59 -32.07 16.39 -3.44
C MET A 59 -31.94 15.02 -4.14
N LEU A 60 -32.22 15.00 -5.43
CA LEU A 60 -31.93 13.83 -6.27
C LEU A 60 -30.43 13.67 -6.41
N TYR A 61 -29.95 12.45 -6.28
CA TYR A 61 -28.56 12.14 -6.50
C TYR A 61 -28.19 12.23 -7.97
N GLN A 62 -27.18 12.99 -8.27
CA GLN A 62 -26.63 13.12 -9.62
C GLN A 62 -25.16 12.64 -9.55
N PRO A 63 -24.89 11.38 -9.90
CA PRO A 63 -23.56 10.82 -9.78
C PRO A 63 -22.58 11.50 -10.74
N PHE A 64 -21.43 11.93 -10.24
CA PHE A 64 -20.31 12.38 -11.04
C PHE A 64 -19.75 11.20 -11.86
N GLU A 65 -18.93 11.50 -12.88
CA GLU A 65 -18.42 10.47 -13.79
C GLU A 65 -17.64 9.36 -13.08
N TYR A 66 -16.78 9.71 -12.11
CA TYR A 66 -16.07 8.71 -11.32
C TYR A 66 -17.01 7.87 -10.44
N GLN A 67 -18.14 8.44 -9.99
CA GLN A 67 -19.14 7.69 -9.22
C GLN A 67 -19.95 6.75 -10.12
N ARG A 68 -20.23 7.16 -11.37
CA ARG A 68 -20.82 6.26 -12.37
C ARG A 68 -19.92 5.05 -12.63
N ARG A 69 -18.63 5.29 -12.86
CA ARG A 69 -17.64 4.23 -13.03
C ARG A 69 -17.55 3.31 -11.79
N LEU A 70 -17.68 3.89 -10.58
CA LEU A 70 -17.70 3.13 -9.33
C LEU A 70 -18.91 2.20 -9.26
N ILE A 71 -20.12 2.73 -9.55
CA ILE A 71 -21.38 1.96 -9.53
C ILE A 71 -21.32 0.84 -10.57
N SER A 72 -20.84 1.12 -11.78
CA SER A 72 -20.62 0.09 -12.81
C SER A 72 -19.64 -0.96 -12.33
N THR A 73 -18.55 -0.56 -11.65
CA THR A 73 -17.59 -1.52 -11.06
C THR A 73 -18.27 -2.43 -10.02
N TYR A 74 -19.14 -1.91 -9.16
CA TYR A 74 -19.92 -2.73 -8.23
C TYR A 74 -20.85 -3.70 -8.94
N HIS A 75 -21.41 -3.27 -10.08
CA HIS A 75 -22.39 -4.05 -10.82
C HIS A 75 -21.73 -5.16 -11.66
N ASP A 76 -20.72 -4.82 -12.44
CA ASP A 76 -20.13 -5.69 -13.45
C ASP A 76 -19.23 -6.78 -12.85
N TYR A 77 -18.63 -6.52 -11.69
CA TYR A 77 -17.65 -7.44 -11.10
C TYR A 77 -18.18 -8.10 -9.83
N ARG A 78 -17.88 -9.39 -9.69
CA ARG A 78 -18.24 -10.18 -8.51
C ARG A 78 -17.55 -9.69 -7.25
N TYR A 79 -16.23 -9.41 -7.35
CA TYR A 79 -15.43 -8.86 -6.27
C TYR A 79 -14.82 -7.53 -6.71
N SER A 80 -15.11 -6.48 -5.96
CA SER A 80 -14.54 -5.15 -6.18
C SER A 80 -13.94 -4.58 -4.92
N ILE A 81 -12.80 -3.90 -5.07
CA ILE A 81 -12.13 -3.19 -3.98
C ILE A 81 -11.86 -1.76 -4.44
N SER A 82 -12.28 -0.80 -3.64
CA SER A 82 -12.23 0.63 -4.01
C SER A 82 -11.39 1.43 -3.03
N LEU A 83 -10.36 2.07 -3.57
CA LEU A 83 -9.48 3.00 -2.86
C LEU A 83 -9.85 4.42 -3.29
N MET A 84 -10.44 5.19 -2.38
CA MET A 84 -11.01 6.50 -2.70
C MET A 84 -10.75 7.53 -1.60
N PRO A 85 -10.52 8.80 -1.96
CA PRO A 85 -10.38 9.91 -1.00
C PRO A 85 -11.60 10.08 -0.11
N ARG A 86 -11.42 10.76 1.00
CA ARG A 86 -12.54 11.17 1.86
C ARG A 86 -13.49 12.10 1.12
N GLN A 87 -14.77 12.05 1.51
CA GLN A 87 -15.83 12.93 0.99
C GLN A 87 -16.01 12.89 -0.54
N THR A 88 -15.69 11.77 -1.18
CA THR A 88 -15.95 11.52 -2.61
C THR A 88 -17.28 10.80 -2.87
N GLY A 89 -18.10 10.62 -1.83
CA GLY A 89 -19.43 10.03 -1.97
C GLY A 89 -19.46 8.49 -2.06
N LYS A 90 -18.36 7.78 -1.71
CA LYS A 90 -18.27 6.31 -1.77
C LYS A 90 -19.42 5.61 -1.06
N SER A 91 -19.68 5.93 0.22
CA SER A 91 -20.76 5.31 1.02
C SER A 91 -22.15 5.73 0.55
N THR A 92 -22.30 6.90 -0.09
CA THR A 92 -23.57 7.35 -0.70
C THR A 92 -23.86 6.57 -1.97
N SER A 93 -22.89 6.42 -2.87
CA SER A 93 -23.01 5.59 -4.08
C SER A 93 -23.31 4.14 -3.72
N ALA A 94 -22.62 3.61 -2.70
CA ALA A 94 -22.89 2.26 -2.19
C ALA A 94 -24.32 2.13 -1.66
N ALA A 95 -24.80 3.05 -0.82
CA ALA A 95 -26.16 3.01 -0.28
C ALA A 95 -27.22 2.93 -1.38
N GLY A 96 -27.07 3.72 -2.46
CA GLY A 96 -27.97 3.65 -3.60
C GLY A 96 -27.91 2.32 -4.34
N TYR A 97 -26.70 1.80 -4.58
CA TYR A 97 -26.53 0.50 -5.23
C TYR A 97 -27.10 -0.65 -4.39
N LEU A 98 -26.87 -0.65 -3.07
CA LEU A 98 -27.39 -1.66 -2.16
C LEU A 98 -28.93 -1.62 -2.09
N LEU A 99 -29.53 -0.44 -2.07
CA LEU A 99 -30.99 -0.28 -2.13
C LEU A 99 -31.55 -0.81 -3.44
N TRP A 100 -30.96 -0.42 -4.58
CA TRP A 100 -31.34 -0.95 -5.87
C TRP A 100 -31.27 -2.48 -5.90
N TYR A 101 -30.13 -3.04 -5.45
CA TYR A 101 -29.93 -4.48 -5.45
C TYR A 101 -30.99 -5.22 -4.62
N ALA A 102 -31.33 -4.71 -3.44
CA ALA A 102 -32.37 -5.30 -2.60
C ALA A 102 -33.78 -5.23 -3.19
N MET A 103 -34.11 -4.15 -3.93
CA MET A 103 -35.44 -3.99 -4.50
C MET A 103 -35.64 -4.76 -5.81
N PHE A 104 -34.60 -4.92 -6.62
CA PHE A 104 -34.72 -5.46 -7.98
C PHE A 104 -34.08 -6.85 -8.17
N VAL A 105 -33.27 -7.32 -7.22
CA VAL A 105 -32.73 -8.69 -7.22
C VAL A 105 -33.40 -9.47 -6.10
N PRO A 106 -34.37 -10.36 -6.42
CA PRO A 106 -35.15 -11.06 -5.40
C PRO A 106 -34.29 -12.03 -4.59
N ASP A 107 -34.80 -12.42 -3.41
CA ASP A 107 -34.22 -13.42 -2.49
C ASP A 107 -32.77 -13.11 -2.06
N SER A 108 -32.41 -11.83 -2.03
CA SER A 108 -31.05 -11.38 -1.75
C SER A 108 -30.81 -11.04 -0.27
N THR A 109 -29.76 -11.59 0.31
CA THR A 109 -29.26 -11.17 1.62
C THR A 109 -28.05 -10.26 1.46
N ILE A 110 -28.20 -8.98 1.86
CA ILE A 110 -27.15 -7.97 1.80
C ILE A 110 -26.64 -7.71 3.22
N LEU A 111 -25.33 -7.86 3.42
CA LEU A 111 -24.67 -7.54 4.68
C LEU A 111 -23.82 -6.28 4.52
N ILE A 112 -24.14 -5.26 5.32
CA ILE A 112 -23.32 -4.05 5.49
C ILE A 112 -22.46 -4.25 6.72
N ALA A 113 -21.14 -4.31 6.56
CA ALA A 113 -20.15 -4.44 7.62
C ALA A 113 -19.26 -3.19 7.66
N ALA A 114 -19.20 -2.49 8.79
CA ALA A 114 -18.34 -1.34 8.98
C ALA A 114 -17.45 -1.52 10.23
N HIS A 115 -16.33 -0.80 10.29
CA HIS A 115 -15.43 -0.88 11.44
C HIS A 115 -16.08 -0.43 12.76
N LYS A 116 -17.11 0.44 12.71
CA LYS A 116 -17.96 0.85 13.82
C LYS A 116 -19.43 0.67 13.48
N TYR A 117 -20.22 0.27 14.45
CA TYR A 117 -21.67 0.09 14.28
C TYR A 117 -22.37 1.37 13.81
N THR A 118 -21.95 2.53 14.33
CA THR A 118 -22.47 3.83 13.91
C THR A 118 -22.29 4.09 12.41
N GLY A 119 -21.15 3.68 11.82
CA GLY A 119 -20.91 3.78 10.40
C GLY A 119 -21.88 2.92 9.57
N ALA A 120 -22.11 1.67 9.99
CA ALA A 120 -23.08 0.79 9.35
C ALA A 120 -24.51 1.34 9.46
N GLN A 121 -24.88 1.92 10.60
CA GLN A 121 -26.17 2.58 10.79
C GLN A 121 -26.35 3.83 9.92
N GLU A 122 -25.31 4.63 9.70
CA GLU A 122 -25.39 5.78 8.82
C GLU A 122 -25.65 5.39 7.36
N ILE A 123 -25.04 4.28 6.89
CA ILE A 123 -25.33 3.76 5.55
C ILE A 123 -26.79 3.30 5.49
N MET A 124 -27.25 2.57 6.49
CA MET A 124 -28.63 2.14 6.59
C MET A 124 -29.62 3.33 6.63
N GLN A 125 -29.25 4.41 7.32
CA GLN A 125 -30.07 5.64 7.34
C GLN A 125 -30.19 6.28 5.96
N ARG A 126 -29.10 6.32 5.17
CA ARG A 126 -29.14 6.80 3.78
C ARG A 126 -30.04 5.93 2.92
N ILE A 127 -29.95 4.62 3.07
CA ILE A 127 -30.83 3.66 2.38
C ILE A 127 -32.29 3.92 2.73
N ARG A 128 -32.61 4.04 4.02
CA ARG A 128 -33.98 4.29 4.49
C ARG A 128 -34.51 5.63 3.99
N PHE A 129 -33.71 6.70 4.07
CA PHE A 129 -34.09 8.02 3.57
C PHE A 129 -34.45 7.98 2.07
N ALA A 130 -33.63 7.31 1.27
CA ALA A 130 -33.91 7.17 -0.16
C ALA A 130 -35.14 6.31 -0.43
N TYR A 131 -35.29 5.19 0.30
CA TYR A 131 -36.46 4.31 0.18
C TYR A 131 -37.79 5.05 0.50
N GLU A 132 -37.82 5.86 1.57
CA GLU A 132 -38.98 6.64 1.98
C GLU A 132 -39.43 7.64 0.89
N LEU A 133 -38.49 8.15 0.09
CA LEU A 133 -38.74 9.12 -0.97
C LEU A 133 -38.98 8.48 -2.34
N CYS A 134 -38.76 7.18 -2.46
CA CYS A 134 -38.96 6.45 -3.69
C CYS A 134 -40.47 6.26 -3.95
N PRO A 135 -40.98 6.52 -5.19
CA PRO A 135 -42.38 6.34 -5.51
C PRO A 135 -42.82 4.88 -5.43
N ASN A 136 -44.14 4.65 -5.17
CA ASN A 136 -44.67 3.31 -4.93
C ASN A 136 -44.52 2.35 -6.11
N HIS A 137 -44.53 2.85 -7.34
CA HIS A 137 -44.36 2.01 -8.53
C HIS A 137 -42.89 1.49 -8.68
N ILE A 138 -41.93 2.13 -8.01
CA ILE A 138 -40.54 1.74 -8.05
C ILE A 138 -40.15 0.92 -6.82
N ARG A 139 -40.59 1.31 -5.62
CA ARG A 139 -40.17 0.68 -4.37
C ARG A 139 -40.88 -0.63 -4.10
N ALA A 140 -40.14 -1.63 -3.61
CA ALA A 140 -40.68 -2.89 -3.11
C ALA A 140 -41.46 -2.66 -1.79
N GLY A 141 -42.44 -3.49 -1.48
CA GLY A 141 -43.12 -3.49 -0.18
C GLY A 141 -42.19 -3.93 0.93
N SER A 142 -42.28 -3.32 2.11
CA SER A 142 -41.43 -3.69 3.23
C SER A 142 -42.14 -4.57 4.24
N THR A 143 -41.56 -5.73 4.54
CA THR A 143 -42.05 -6.67 5.56
C THR A 143 -41.50 -6.36 6.94
N SER A 144 -40.31 -5.75 7.01
CA SER A 144 -39.67 -5.33 8.26
C SER A 144 -38.87 -4.04 8.04
N TYR A 145 -39.06 -3.05 8.92
CA TYR A 145 -38.42 -1.73 8.81
C TYR A 145 -37.84 -1.28 10.14
N ASN A 146 -36.54 -1.56 10.35
CA ASN A 146 -35.83 -1.30 11.59
C ASN A 146 -34.60 -0.39 11.35
N LYS A 147 -33.99 0.10 12.43
CA LYS A 147 -32.76 0.90 12.34
C LYS A 147 -31.57 0.14 11.74
N GLY A 148 -31.47 -1.17 12.01
CA GLY A 148 -30.38 -2.02 11.60
C GLY A 148 -30.71 -3.03 10.50
N SER A 149 -31.99 -3.14 10.11
CA SER A 149 -32.42 -4.09 9.07
C SER A 149 -33.63 -3.55 8.28
N LEU A 150 -33.68 -3.92 7.02
CA LEU A 150 -34.79 -3.63 6.11
C LEU A 150 -35.07 -4.89 5.30
N GLU A 151 -36.33 -5.37 5.33
CA GLU A 151 -36.74 -6.58 4.63
C GLU A 151 -37.88 -6.24 3.65
N PHE A 152 -37.86 -6.90 2.50
CA PHE A 152 -38.79 -6.66 1.41
C PHE A 152 -39.65 -7.87 1.09
N ASP A 153 -40.78 -7.63 0.48
CA ASP A 153 -41.77 -8.65 0.07
C ASP A 153 -41.30 -9.50 -1.13
N ASN A 154 -40.19 -9.13 -1.78
CA ASN A 154 -39.52 -9.92 -2.80
C ASN A 154 -38.53 -10.94 -2.18
N GLY A 155 -38.52 -11.15 -0.87
CA GLY A 155 -37.63 -12.06 -0.16
C GLY A 155 -36.26 -11.48 0.20
N SER A 156 -35.93 -10.26 -0.27
CA SER A 156 -34.63 -9.65 -0.01
C SER A 156 -34.56 -8.92 1.32
N ARG A 157 -33.35 -8.86 1.89
CA ARG A 157 -33.09 -8.14 3.14
C ARG A 157 -31.72 -7.46 3.15
N ILE A 158 -31.64 -6.33 3.84
CA ILE A 158 -30.40 -5.62 4.15
C ILE A 158 -30.21 -5.65 5.66
N VAL A 159 -29.02 -6.03 6.10
CA VAL A 159 -28.63 -6.08 7.52
C VAL A 159 -27.35 -5.31 7.72
N SER A 160 -27.31 -4.45 8.76
CA SER A 160 -26.12 -3.70 9.13
C SER A 160 -25.49 -4.27 10.41
N ALA A 161 -24.16 -4.42 10.41
CA ALA A 161 -23.41 -4.96 11.53
C ALA A 161 -22.04 -4.27 11.68
N THR A 162 -21.45 -4.41 12.88
CA THR A 162 -20.03 -4.10 13.08
C THR A 162 -19.19 -5.25 12.53
N THR A 163 -18.06 -4.95 11.93
CA THR A 163 -17.11 -5.99 11.52
C THR A 163 -16.44 -6.63 12.74
N THR A 164 -16.76 -7.89 12.97
CA THR A 164 -16.16 -8.75 13.99
C THR A 164 -15.76 -10.08 13.36
N GLU A 165 -15.00 -10.89 14.06
CA GLU A 165 -14.56 -12.22 13.58
C GLU A 165 -15.73 -13.15 13.18
N ASN A 166 -16.90 -12.96 13.80
CA ASN A 166 -18.10 -13.79 13.61
C ASN A 166 -19.18 -13.12 12.76
N THR A 167 -19.00 -11.89 12.32
CA THR A 167 -20.01 -11.17 11.54
C THR A 167 -20.28 -11.88 10.23
N GLY A 168 -21.55 -12.16 9.94
CA GLY A 168 -21.99 -12.88 8.73
C GLY A 168 -21.82 -14.40 8.79
N ARG A 169 -21.26 -14.95 9.86
CA ARG A 169 -21.11 -16.40 10.02
C ARG A 169 -22.48 -17.07 10.06
N GLY A 170 -22.68 -18.12 9.24
CA GLY A 170 -23.95 -18.82 9.13
C GLY A 170 -25.02 -18.10 8.29
N MET A 171 -24.73 -16.95 7.72
CA MET A 171 -25.62 -16.26 6.78
C MET A 171 -25.32 -16.69 5.33
N SER A 172 -26.37 -16.90 4.54
CA SER A 172 -26.25 -17.02 3.09
C SER A 172 -26.21 -15.61 2.49
N ILE A 173 -25.02 -15.10 2.15
CA ILE A 173 -24.84 -13.70 1.74
C ILE A 173 -24.77 -13.62 0.22
N SER A 174 -25.71 -12.86 -0.36
CA SER A 174 -25.72 -12.55 -1.79
C SER A 174 -24.78 -11.38 -2.12
N LEU A 175 -24.68 -10.40 -1.22
CA LEU A 175 -23.82 -9.23 -1.38
C LEU A 175 -23.27 -8.74 -0.04
N LEU A 176 -21.94 -8.72 0.08
CA LEU A 176 -21.24 -8.09 1.18
C LEU A 176 -20.82 -6.67 0.76
N TYR A 177 -21.10 -5.69 1.61
CA TYR A 177 -20.50 -4.36 1.55
C TYR A 177 -19.68 -4.10 2.81
N ALA A 178 -18.36 -3.99 2.67
CA ALA A 178 -17.45 -3.68 3.77
C ALA A 178 -16.96 -2.23 3.63
N ASP A 179 -17.39 -1.36 4.56
CA ASP A 179 -17.03 0.07 4.56
C ASP A 179 -15.87 0.36 5.53
N GLU A 180 -14.97 1.22 5.09
CA GLU A 180 -13.77 1.64 5.83
C GLU A 180 -12.97 0.43 6.37
N PHE A 181 -12.77 -0.58 5.50
CA PHE A 181 -12.21 -1.87 5.88
C PHE A 181 -10.75 -1.79 6.36
N ALA A 182 -9.96 -0.83 5.85
CA ALA A 182 -8.60 -0.58 6.31
C ALA A 182 -8.51 -0.18 7.81
N PHE A 183 -9.60 0.33 8.39
CA PHE A 183 -9.64 0.75 9.80
C PHE A 183 -10.10 -0.34 10.76
N VAL A 184 -10.49 -1.50 10.26
CA VAL A 184 -10.76 -2.68 11.08
C VAL A 184 -9.43 -3.20 11.63
N ARG A 185 -9.41 -3.55 12.93
CA ARG A 185 -8.18 -4.11 13.55
C ARG A 185 -7.64 -5.26 12.70
N PRO A 186 -6.32 -5.32 12.43
CA PRO A 186 -5.74 -6.29 11.48
C PRO A 186 -6.10 -7.75 11.76
N THR A 187 -6.09 -8.17 13.04
CA THR A 187 -6.49 -9.52 13.46
C THR A 187 -7.95 -9.80 13.13
N ILE A 188 -8.85 -8.88 13.47
CA ILE A 188 -10.29 -9.01 13.19
C ILE A 188 -10.53 -8.98 11.67
N ALA A 189 -9.88 -8.10 10.92
CA ALA A 189 -10.06 -8.00 9.48
C ALA A 189 -9.67 -9.29 8.76
N LYS A 190 -8.56 -9.91 9.17
CA LYS A 190 -8.08 -11.18 8.62
C LYS A 190 -9.05 -12.32 8.94
N GLU A 191 -9.45 -12.48 10.19
CA GLU A 191 -10.40 -13.52 10.62
C GLU A 191 -11.78 -13.33 9.98
N PHE A 192 -12.28 -12.09 9.92
CA PHE A 192 -13.52 -11.76 9.23
C PHE A 192 -13.46 -12.18 7.76
N TRP A 193 -12.41 -11.79 7.03
CA TRP A 193 -12.27 -12.14 5.61
C TRP A 193 -12.16 -13.66 5.41
N THR A 194 -11.39 -14.34 6.25
CA THR A 194 -11.26 -15.81 6.22
C THR A 194 -12.59 -16.50 6.50
N SER A 195 -13.41 -15.96 7.40
CA SER A 195 -14.73 -16.51 7.77
C SER A 195 -15.81 -16.24 6.71
N ILE A 196 -15.81 -15.06 6.07
CA ILE A 196 -16.86 -14.62 5.15
C ILE A 196 -16.63 -15.09 3.72
N SER A 197 -15.37 -15.17 3.29
CA SER A 197 -15.01 -15.54 1.91
C SER A 197 -15.60 -16.87 1.45
N PRO A 198 -15.63 -17.95 2.27
CA PRO A 198 -16.31 -19.20 1.88
C PRO A 198 -17.83 -19.04 1.69
N THR A 199 -18.49 -18.16 2.45
CA THR A 199 -19.95 -17.95 2.32
C THR A 199 -20.30 -17.28 0.99
N LEU A 200 -19.34 -16.53 0.41
CA LEU A 200 -19.49 -15.91 -0.90
C LEU A 200 -19.15 -16.89 -2.04
N ALA A 201 -18.55 -18.04 -1.76
CA ALA A 201 -18.12 -18.99 -2.80
C ALA A 201 -19.26 -19.52 -3.67
N THR A 202 -20.49 -19.58 -3.13
CA THR A 202 -21.71 -20.02 -3.81
C THR A 202 -22.27 -19.03 -4.84
N GLY A 203 -21.58 -17.94 -5.16
CA GLY A 203 -21.97 -16.92 -6.13
C GLY A 203 -22.16 -15.53 -5.56
N GLY A 204 -21.98 -15.34 -4.27
CA GLY A 204 -22.09 -14.03 -3.63
C GLY A 204 -21.06 -13.02 -4.12
N LYS A 205 -21.42 -11.72 -4.04
CA LYS A 205 -20.59 -10.56 -4.40
C LYS A 205 -19.93 -9.95 -3.16
N ALA A 206 -18.77 -9.31 -3.34
CA ALA A 206 -18.15 -8.49 -2.31
C ALA A 206 -17.72 -7.12 -2.85
N ILE A 207 -18.10 -6.09 -2.14
CA ILE A 207 -17.70 -4.70 -2.37
C ILE A 207 -16.94 -4.25 -1.11
N ILE A 208 -15.67 -3.93 -1.26
CA ILE A 208 -14.82 -3.46 -0.17
C ILE A 208 -14.39 -2.03 -0.49
N THR A 209 -14.61 -1.11 0.44
CA THR A 209 -14.25 0.30 0.26
C THR A 209 -13.46 0.84 1.43
N SER A 210 -12.44 1.66 1.17
CA SER A 210 -11.72 2.39 2.21
C SER A 210 -10.93 3.57 1.65
N THR A 211 -10.53 4.50 2.53
CA THR A 211 -9.27 5.22 2.41
C THR A 211 -8.15 4.31 2.93
N PRO A 212 -6.88 4.52 2.55
CA PRO A 212 -5.78 3.71 3.09
C PRO A 212 -5.52 4.03 4.56
N ASN A 213 -5.06 3.03 5.30
CA ASN A 213 -4.61 3.21 6.68
C ASN A 213 -3.15 2.78 6.81
N SER A 214 -2.86 1.49 6.85
CA SER A 214 -1.52 0.92 6.85
C SER A 214 -1.27 0.16 5.55
N ASP A 215 -0.02 -0.01 5.13
CA ASP A 215 0.30 -0.83 3.96
C ASP A 215 0.39 -2.34 4.27
N GLU A 216 0.16 -2.73 5.54
CA GLU A 216 0.21 -4.11 6.04
C GLU A 216 -1.16 -4.63 6.51
N ASP A 217 -2.20 -3.79 6.51
CA ASP A 217 -3.54 -4.23 6.89
C ASP A 217 -4.18 -5.16 5.83
N GLN A 218 -5.28 -5.81 6.20
CA GLN A 218 -5.97 -6.75 5.30
C GLN A 218 -6.50 -6.07 4.03
N PHE A 219 -6.88 -4.79 4.10
CA PHE A 219 -7.30 -4.02 2.93
C PHE A 219 -6.13 -3.79 1.97
N ALA A 220 -4.96 -3.39 2.49
CA ALA A 220 -3.74 -3.23 1.69
C ALA A 220 -3.31 -4.55 1.03
N PHE A 221 -3.41 -5.68 1.75
CA PHE A 221 -3.14 -6.99 1.19
C PHE A 221 -4.07 -7.31 0.01
N LEU A 222 -5.38 -7.12 0.19
CA LEU A 222 -6.38 -7.34 -0.87
C LEU A 222 -6.18 -6.37 -2.05
N TRP A 223 -5.87 -5.10 -1.76
CA TRP A 223 -5.58 -4.07 -2.76
C TRP A 223 -4.35 -4.40 -3.61
N LYS A 224 -3.25 -4.78 -2.97
CA LYS A 224 -2.02 -5.22 -3.67
C LYS A 224 -2.31 -6.41 -4.58
N GLY A 225 -3.09 -7.39 -4.12
CA GLY A 225 -3.51 -8.55 -4.91
C GLY A 225 -4.41 -8.18 -6.08
N ALA A 226 -5.34 -7.23 -5.89
CA ALA A 226 -6.24 -6.73 -6.93
C ALA A 226 -5.51 -5.97 -8.06
N ASN A 227 -4.36 -5.37 -7.75
CA ASN A 227 -3.53 -4.65 -8.73
C ASN A 227 -2.47 -5.54 -9.41
N LYS A 228 -2.26 -6.77 -8.96
CA LYS A 228 -1.43 -7.75 -9.68
C LYS A 228 -2.24 -8.38 -10.79
N ILE A 229 -2.30 -7.72 -11.95
CA ILE A 229 -3.07 -8.14 -13.13
C ILE A 229 -2.27 -9.02 -14.10
N GLU A 230 -1.00 -9.29 -13.81
CA GLU A 230 -0.11 -10.17 -14.58
C GLU A 230 -0.10 -11.58 -14.00
N ASP A 231 0.17 -12.56 -14.85
CA ASP A 231 0.41 -13.95 -14.46
C ASP A 231 1.85 -14.15 -13.93
N GLU A 232 2.20 -15.39 -13.60
CA GLU A 232 3.56 -15.75 -13.13
C GLU A 232 4.66 -15.47 -14.16
N TYR A 233 4.29 -15.33 -15.43
CA TYR A 233 5.19 -15.07 -16.56
C TYR A 233 5.24 -13.58 -16.95
N GLY A 234 4.47 -12.72 -16.27
CA GLY A 234 4.39 -11.29 -16.57
C GLY A 234 3.41 -10.93 -17.70
N ASN A 235 2.54 -11.84 -18.12
CA ASN A 235 1.54 -11.56 -19.14
C ASN A 235 0.26 -10.97 -18.50
N PRO A 236 -0.37 -9.97 -19.14
CA PRO A 236 -1.62 -9.41 -18.64
C PRO A 236 -2.74 -10.47 -18.60
N ARG A 237 -3.45 -10.55 -17.47
CA ARG A 237 -4.61 -11.45 -17.34
C ARG A 237 -5.77 -10.93 -18.20
N PRO A 238 -6.40 -11.78 -19.01
CA PRO A 238 -7.45 -11.36 -19.98
C PRO A 238 -8.66 -10.70 -19.32
N THR A 239 -8.94 -11.04 -18.05
CA THR A 239 -10.10 -10.54 -17.31
C THR A 239 -9.91 -9.13 -16.71
N GLY A 240 -8.67 -8.62 -16.67
CA GLY A 240 -8.33 -7.38 -15.97
C GLY A 240 -8.57 -7.45 -14.45
N LEU A 241 -8.74 -8.66 -13.90
CA LEU A 241 -8.86 -8.93 -12.48
C LEU A 241 -7.48 -9.23 -11.88
N GLY A 242 -7.28 -8.82 -10.64
CA GLY A 242 -6.08 -9.18 -9.91
C GLY A 242 -5.97 -10.67 -9.63
N ILE A 243 -4.80 -11.10 -9.13
CA ILE A 243 -4.53 -12.51 -8.79
C ILE A 243 -5.51 -13.08 -7.74
N ASN A 244 -6.09 -12.22 -6.92
CA ASN A 244 -7.09 -12.55 -5.90
C ASN A 244 -8.55 -12.47 -6.41
N GLY A 245 -8.77 -12.25 -7.70
CA GLY A 245 -10.08 -12.18 -8.34
C GLY A 245 -10.84 -10.86 -8.13
N PHE A 246 -10.24 -9.87 -7.50
CA PHE A 246 -10.84 -8.55 -7.32
C PHE A 246 -10.59 -7.64 -8.52
N ARG A 247 -11.58 -6.80 -8.81
CA ARG A 247 -11.42 -5.61 -9.64
C ARG A 247 -11.03 -4.44 -8.73
N ALA A 248 -9.85 -3.86 -8.95
CA ALA A 248 -9.44 -2.63 -8.30
C ALA A 248 -10.11 -1.42 -8.95
N PHE A 249 -10.64 -0.52 -8.11
CA PHE A 249 -11.14 0.80 -8.51
C PHE A 249 -10.41 1.87 -7.72
N ARG A 250 -9.91 2.88 -8.39
CA ARG A 250 -9.31 4.06 -7.76
C ARG A 250 -9.93 5.33 -8.33
N SER A 251 -10.23 6.29 -7.47
CA SER A 251 -10.52 7.67 -7.87
C SER A 251 -9.55 8.63 -7.19
N TYR A 252 -9.46 9.82 -7.75
CA TYR A 252 -8.60 10.89 -7.27
C TYR A 252 -9.49 12.05 -6.79
N TRP A 253 -8.98 12.86 -5.86
CA TRP A 253 -9.74 13.98 -5.33
C TRP A 253 -10.02 15.06 -6.39
N GLU A 254 -9.13 15.18 -7.39
CA GLU A 254 -9.24 16.10 -8.54
C GLU A 254 -10.40 15.74 -9.49
N GLU A 255 -10.89 14.50 -9.46
CA GLU A 255 -12.04 14.10 -10.26
C GLU A 255 -13.37 14.71 -9.76
N HIS A 256 -13.35 15.28 -8.54
CA HIS A 256 -14.52 15.94 -7.99
C HIS A 256 -14.65 17.36 -8.60
N PRO A 257 -15.78 17.73 -9.23
CA PRO A 257 -15.92 19.01 -9.97
C PRO A 257 -15.65 20.27 -9.14
N ASP A 258 -15.94 20.22 -7.85
CA ASP A 258 -15.78 21.37 -6.94
C ASP A 258 -14.38 21.42 -6.27
N ARG A 259 -13.40 20.62 -6.76
CA ARG A 259 -12.06 20.53 -6.17
C ARG A 259 -11.00 20.86 -7.20
N ASP A 260 -10.48 22.06 -7.11
CA ASP A 260 -9.37 22.55 -7.92
C ASP A 260 -8.03 22.44 -7.15
N GLN A 261 -6.95 22.84 -7.79
CA GLN A 261 -5.62 22.83 -7.18
C GLN A 261 -5.56 23.70 -5.92
N LYS A 262 -6.25 24.85 -5.91
CA LYS A 262 -6.31 25.74 -4.76
C LYS A 262 -6.97 25.06 -3.56
N TRP A 263 -8.07 24.35 -3.78
CA TRP A 263 -8.71 23.53 -2.76
C TRP A 263 -7.72 22.47 -2.21
N GLY A 264 -6.94 21.82 -3.07
CA GLY A 264 -5.92 20.85 -2.67
C GLY A 264 -4.84 21.47 -1.78
N GLU A 265 -4.33 22.64 -2.13
CA GLU A 265 -3.34 23.39 -1.34
C GLU A 265 -3.90 23.79 0.04
N GLU A 266 -5.15 24.27 0.09
CA GLU A 266 -5.83 24.62 1.34
C GLU A 266 -6.02 23.38 2.24
N GLN A 267 -6.40 22.22 1.68
CA GLN A 267 -6.52 20.98 2.43
C GLN A 267 -5.17 20.48 2.94
N ARG A 268 -4.12 20.59 2.11
CA ARG A 268 -2.75 20.21 2.50
C ARG A 268 -2.26 21.09 3.66
N ALA A 269 -2.51 22.38 3.62
CA ALA A 269 -2.17 23.31 4.69
C ALA A 269 -2.92 23.00 6.02
N GLN A 270 -4.19 22.54 5.93
CA GLN A 270 -5.01 22.20 7.11
C GLN A 270 -4.65 20.83 7.70
N LEU A 271 -4.40 19.85 6.87
CA LEU A 271 -4.18 18.46 7.31
C LEU A 271 -2.70 18.15 7.61
N GLY A 272 -1.78 18.90 7.01
CA GLY A 272 -0.37 18.56 6.90
C GLY A 272 -0.12 17.51 5.81
N ASP A 273 1.13 17.45 5.33
CA ASP A 273 1.51 16.64 4.17
C ASP A 273 1.18 15.15 4.34
N GLU A 274 1.53 14.55 5.46
CA GLU A 274 1.32 13.11 5.71
C GLU A 274 -0.17 12.73 5.65
N ARG A 275 -1.03 13.51 6.31
CA ARG A 275 -2.47 13.25 6.32
C ARG A 275 -3.10 13.53 4.96
N PHE A 276 -2.63 14.56 4.26
CA PHE A 276 -3.10 14.86 2.91
C PHE A 276 -2.76 13.70 1.96
N GLU A 277 -1.52 13.19 2.00
CA GLU A 277 -1.12 12.03 1.19
C GLU A 277 -1.99 10.81 1.48
N ARG A 278 -2.29 10.51 2.74
CA ARG A 278 -3.14 9.39 3.11
C ARG A 278 -4.60 9.59 2.73
N GLU A 279 -5.21 10.70 3.15
CA GLU A 279 -6.67 10.89 3.10
C GLU A 279 -7.16 11.40 1.74
N MET A 280 -6.31 12.14 1.00
CA MET A 280 -6.65 12.74 -0.30
C MET A 280 -5.96 12.02 -1.46
N ASN A 281 -4.66 11.80 -1.39
CA ASN A 281 -3.92 11.08 -2.45
C ASN A 281 -4.05 9.56 -2.33
N CYS A 282 -4.70 9.06 -1.27
CA CYS A 282 -4.87 7.63 -1.03
C CYS A 282 -3.54 6.85 -1.06
N SER A 283 -2.49 7.45 -0.50
CA SER A 283 -1.19 6.83 -0.33
C SER A 283 -1.19 5.98 0.95
N PHE A 284 -0.71 4.74 0.85
CA PHE A 284 -0.51 3.91 2.05
C PHE A 284 0.69 4.43 2.81
N VAL A 285 0.45 5.09 3.94
CA VAL A 285 1.49 5.67 4.79
C VAL A 285 1.97 4.60 5.77
N ILE A 286 3.29 4.49 5.85
CA ILE A 286 3.95 3.60 6.82
C ILE A 286 3.93 4.34 8.17
N HIS A 287 3.26 3.75 9.18
CA HIS A 287 3.13 4.36 10.51
C HIS A 287 4.29 4.07 11.47
N ASP A 288 5.22 3.22 11.06
CA ASP A 288 6.35 2.86 11.90
C ASP A 288 7.50 3.87 11.75
N GLU A 289 8.31 3.97 12.77
CA GLU A 289 9.54 4.75 12.74
C GLU A 289 10.58 4.08 11.81
N THR A 290 10.35 4.18 10.49
CA THR A 290 11.29 3.69 9.49
C THR A 290 12.58 4.53 9.51
N LEU A 291 13.70 3.91 9.13
CA LEU A 291 14.98 4.60 9.05
C LEU A 291 14.91 5.83 8.13
N ILE A 292 14.31 5.67 6.96
CA ILE A 292 14.05 6.76 5.99
C ILE A 292 12.63 7.26 6.20
N SER A 293 12.41 8.58 6.12
CA SER A 293 11.08 9.16 6.32
C SER A 293 10.05 8.57 5.36
N PRO A 294 8.82 8.32 5.82
CA PRO A 294 7.76 7.75 5.00
C PRO A 294 7.48 8.54 3.72
N LEU A 295 7.52 9.87 3.78
CA LEU A 295 7.33 10.74 2.61
C LEU A 295 8.44 10.52 1.58
N LYS A 296 9.71 10.42 2.02
CA LYS A 296 10.82 10.15 1.10
C LYS A 296 10.69 8.78 0.45
N LEU A 297 10.27 7.74 1.21
CA LEU A 297 10.04 6.40 0.68
C LEU A 297 8.93 6.35 -0.37
N LEU A 298 7.91 7.22 -0.26
CA LEU A 298 6.85 7.35 -1.26
C LEU A 298 7.35 8.01 -2.57
N ASP A 299 8.23 9.00 -2.44
CA ASP A 299 8.80 9.71 -3.60
C ASP A 299 9.85 8.89 -4.36
N MET A 300 10.42 7.85 -3.73
CA MET A 300 11.44 7.02 -4.36
C MET A 300 10.82 6.09 -5.42
N ALA A 301 11.26 6.27 -6.66
CA ALA A 301 10.87 5.42 -7.78
C ALA A 301 12.05 4.53 -8.20
N GLY A 302 11.92 3.22 -7.99
CA GLY A 302 12.92 2.26 -8.48
C GLY A 302 12.85 2.08 -10.00
N VAL A 303 13.98 1.70 -10.57
CA VAL A 303 14.09 1.43 -12.01
C VAL A 303 14.22 -0.07 -12.28
N GLU A 304 13.93 -0.47 -13.51
CA GLU A 304 14.24 -1.83 -13.95
C GLU A 304 15.72 -1.97 -14.26
N PRO A 305 16.33 -3.15 -14.00
CA PRO A 305 17.72 -3.39 -14.37
C PRO A 305 17.95 -3.21 -15.88
N VAL A 306 18.98 -2.48 -16.25
CA VAL A 306 19.39 -2.33 -17.65
C VAL A 306 20.06 -3.58 -18.21
N HIS A 307 20.62 -4.40 -17.32
CA HIS A 307 21.27 -5.67 -17.64
C HIS A 307 21.21 -6.64 -16.46
N ARG A 308 21.24 -7.95 -16.77
CA ARG A 308 21.39 -9.02 -15.77
C ARG A 308 22.53 -9.95 -16.16
N SER A 309 23.44 -10.18 -15.21
CA SER A 309 24.49 -11.19 -15.31
C SER A 309 24.15 -12.32 -14.32
N GLY A 310 23.54 -13.40 -14.80
CA GLY A 310 22.92 -14.39 -13.92
C GLY A 310 21.83 -13.77 -13.03
N GLN A 311 22.03 -13.81 -11.71
CA GLN A 311 21.13 -13.21 -10.72
C GLN A 311 21.53 -11.77 -10.32
N VAL A 312 22.70 -11.28 -10.79
CA VAL A 312 23.15 -9.91 -10.55
C VAL A 312 22.33 -8.94 -11.41
N ARG A 313 21.78 -7.92 -10.79
CA ARG A 313 20.97 -6.88 -11.43
C ARG A 313 21.78 -5.61 -11.56
N TRP A 314 22.04 -5.18 -12.77
CA TRP A 314 22.75 -3.94 -13.08
C TRP A 314 21.75 -2.84 -13.42
N TYR A 315 21.77 -1.75 -12.67
CA TYR A 315 20.90 -0.57 -12.88
C TYR A 315 21.58 0.52 -13.69
N LYS A 316 22.91 0.51 -13.71
CA LYS A 316 23.75 1.44 -14.47
C LYS A 316 24.93 0.67 -15.06
N LYS A 317 25.33 1.03 -16.27
CA LYS A 317 26.56 0.46 -16.85
C LYS A 317 27.78 1.08 -16.17
N PRO A 318 28.79 0.26 -15.80
CA PRO A 318 30.05 0.78 -15.28
C PRO A 318 30.76 1.70 -16.28
N GLU A 319 31.47 2.72 -15.78
CA GLU A 319 32.22 3.70 -16.53
C GLU A 319 33.71 3.62 -16.19
N LYS A 320 34.59 3.92 -17.17
CA LYS A 320 36.04 3.75 -17.05
C LYS A 320 36.67 4.61 -15.95
N ASP A 321 36.17 5.84 -15.80
CA ASP A 321 36.83 6.85 -14.95
C ASP A 321 36.22 6.96 -13.55
N LYS A 322 35.34 6.00 -13.20
CA LYS A 322 34.61 5.97 -11.92
C LYS A 322 35.18 4.99 -10.93
N MET A 323 34.96 5.29 -9.65
CA MET A 323 35.34 4.44 -8.52
C MET A 323 34.14 3.67 -8.00
N TYR A 324 34.31 2.40 -7.69
CA TYR A 324 33.23 1.51 -7.29
C TYR A 324 33.49 0.87 -5.92
N ILE A 325 32.40 0.72 -5.17
CA ILE A 325 32.40 0.07 -3.86
C ILE A 325 31.48 -1.14 -3.94
N VAL A 326 32.00 -2.31 -3.55
CA VAL A 326 31.29 -3.59 -3.52
C VAL A 326 31.26 -4.11 -2.09
N ALA A 327 30.07 -4.29 -1.53
CA ALA A 327 29.86 -4.75 -0.16
C ALA A 327 29.04 -6.03 -0.15
N LEU A 328 29.52 -7.06 0.55
CA LEU A 328 28.81 -8.32 0.77
C LEU A 328 28.39 -8.43 2.24
N ASP A 329 27.09 -8.65 2.44
CA ASP A 329 26.51 -9.17 3.68
C ASP A 329 26.27 -10.69 3.51
N PRO A 330 27.09 -11.56 4.14
CA PRO A 330 27.04 -12.99 3.88
C PRO A 330 25.98 -13.69 4.73
N SER A 331 25.38 -14.76 4.18
CA SER A 331 24.49 -15.67 4.90
C SER A 331 24.89 -17.14 4.73
N LEU A 332 24.29 -18.04 5.53
CA LEU A 332 24.56 -19.49 5.43
C LEU A 332 24.07 -20.14 4.13
N GLY A 333 23.13 -19.51 3.42
CA GLY A 333 22.54 -20.09 2.21
C GLY A 333 21.65 -21.31 2.46
N THR A 334 21.07 -21.42 3.64
CA THR A 334 20.21 -22.57 4.04
C THR A 334 18.72 -22.36 3.75
N GLY A 335 18.37 -21.22 3.13
CA GLY A 335 16.98 -20.87 2.79
C GLY A 335 16.30 -19.94 3.82
N GLY A 336 17.02 -19.53 4.88
CA GLY A 336 16.61 -18.46 5.79
C GLY A 336 16.96 -17.09 5.22
N ASP A 337 17.65 -16.25 6.02
CA ASP A 337 18.04 -14.90 5.61
C ASP A 337 18.92 -14.93 4.34
N PRO A 338 18.65 -14.10 3.34
CA PRO A 338 19.46 -14.01 2.14
C PRO A 338 20.87 -13.48 2.41
N ALA A 339 21.83 -13.80 1.53
CA ALA A 339 23.05 -13.01 1.37
C ALA A 339 22.80 -11.90 0.35
N ALA A 340 23.45 -10.76 0.53
CA ALA A 340 23.26 -9.61 -0.34
C ALA A 340 24.60 -8.96 -0.74
N ILE A 341 24.71 -8.56 -2.01
CA ILE A 341 25.81 -7.72 -2.50
C ILE A 341 25.22 -6.42 -3.03
N GLN A 342 25.85 -5.31 -2.64
CA GLN A 342 25.54 -3.98 -3.15
C GLN A 342 26.76 -3.37 -3.83
N VAL A 343 26.51 -2.71 -4.96
CA VAL A 343 27.52 -2.01 -5.73
C VAL A 343 27.10 -0.56 -5.92
N TYR A 344 27.96 0.37 -5.51
CA TYR A 344 27.75 1.81 -5.67
C TYR A 344 28.94 2.48 -6.34
N GLU A 345 28.67 3.49 -7.16
CA GLU A 345 29.65 4.44 -7.64
C GLU A 345 30.01 5.40 -6.48
N ALA A 346 31.29 5.55 -6.16
CA ALA A 346 31.71 6.28 -4.95
C ALA A 346 31.50 7.79 -5.07
N GLU A 347 31.73 8.38 -6.25
CA GLU A 347 31.66 9.82 -6.47
C GLU A 347 30.22 10.35 -6.44
N THR A 348 29.29 9.64 -7.06
CA THR A 348 27.89 10.06 -7.13
C THR A 348 27.03 9.41 -6.08
N THR A 349 27.55 8.40 -5.36
CA THR A 349 26.81 7.56 -4.43
C THR A 349 25.54 6.95 -5.05
N GLU A 350 25.58 6.67 -6.37
CA GLU A 350 24.49 6.02 -7.10
C GLU A 350 24.65 4.50 -7.07
N GLN A 351 23.56 3.78 -6.80
CA GLN A 351 23.51 2.34 -6.88
C GLN A 351 23.69 1.85 -8.32
N VAL A 352 24.69 0.99 -8.54
CA VAL A 352 25.06 0.47 -9.86
C VAL A 352 24.54 -0.93 -10.07
N ALA A 353 24.68 -1.80 -9.07
CA ALA A 353 24.22 -3.17 -9.15
C ALA A 353 23.86 -3.74 -7.78
N GLU A 354 23.11 -4.84 -7.79
CA GLU A 354 22.82 -5.63 -6.60
C GLU A 354 22.71 -7.12 -6.91
N TRP A 355 22.92 -7.93 -5.90
CA TRP A 355 22.61 -9.34 -5.90
C TRP A 355 22.03 -9.74 -4.53
N ARG A 356 21.05 -10.68 -4.52
CA ARG A 356 20.47 -11.24 -3.30
C ARG A 356 19.98 -12.67 -3.56
N HIS A 357 20.36 -13.59 -2.66
CA HIS A 357 19.86 -14.97 -2.71
C HIS A 357 20.00 -15.68 -1.35
N ASN A 358 19.04 -16.55 -0.99
CA ASN A 358 18.99 -17.20 0.32
C ASN A 358 19.43 -18.69 0.32
N ARG A 359 19.82 -19.24 -0.83
CA ARG A 359 20.25 -20.65 -0.96
C ARG A 359 21.64 -20.81 -1.59
N THR A 360 22.40 -19.74 -1.66
CA THR A 360 23.78 -19.76 -2.17
C THR A 360 24.75 -19.93 -1.01
N ASP A 361 25.61 -20.94 -1.05
CA ASP A 361 26.64 -21.17 -0.05
C ASP A 361 27.72 -20.08 -0.06
N VAL A 362 28.42 -19.92 1.05
CA VAL A 362 29.41 -18.85 1.23
C VAL A 362 30.51 -18.85 0.16
N PRO A 363 31.13 -19.98 -0.22
CA PRO A 363 32.12 -19.99 -1.30
C PRO A 363 31.56 -19.49 -2.65
N THR A 364 30.31 -19.81 -2.95
CA THR A 364 29.65 -19.33 -4.17
C THR A 364 29.29 -17.84 -4.08
N GLN A 365 28.90 -17.33 -2.90
CA GLN A 365 28.73 -15.89 -2.67
C GLN A 365 30.02 -15.12 -2.98
N ILE A 366 31.19 -15.64 -2.54
CA ILE A 366 32.50 -15.04 -2.85
C ILE A 366 32.81 -15.11 -4.35
N LYS A 367 32.49 -16.21 -5.04
CA LYS A 367 32.68 -16.28 -6.50
C LYS A 367 31.86 -15.20 -7.21
N ILE A 368 30.61 -14.96 -6.79
CA ILE A 368 29.74 -13.91 -7.35
C ILE A 368 30.33 -12.52 -7.09
N LEU A 369 30.82 -12.26 -5.86
CA LEU A 369 31.51 -11.02 -5.54
C LEU A 369 32.72 -10.81 -6.46
N VAL A 370 33.55 -11.83 -6.64
CA VAL A 370 34.73 -11.79 -7.51
C VAL A 370 34.33 -11.55 -8.98
N GLU A 371 33.25 -12.17 -9.47
CA GLU A 371 32.74 -11.95 -10.82
C GLU A 371 32.31 -10.49 -11.01
N ILE A 372 31.57 -9.91 -10.05
CA ILE A 372 31.18 -8.49 -10.07
C ILE A 372 32.42 -7.60 -10.11
N VAL A 373 33.40 -7.84 -9.24
CA VAL A 373 34.64 -7.08 -9.17
C VAL A 373 35.44 -7.18 -10.49
N LYS A 374 35.51 -8.37 -11.09
CA LYS A 374 36.16 -8.58 -12.40
C LYS A 374 35.42 -7.88 -13.53
N GLU A 375 34.07 -7.85 -13.52
CA GLU A 375 33.27 -7.12 -14.50
C GLU A 375 33.52 -5.61 -14.40
N LEU A 376 33.58 -5.05 -13.19
CA LEU A 376 33.98 -3.66 -12.96
C LEU A 376 35.42 -3.38 -13.44
N HIS A 377 36.37 -4.28 -13.13
CA HIS A 377 37.78 -4.13 -13.54
C HIS A 377 37.95 -4.20 -15.08
N ALA A 378 37.17 -5.02 -15.76
CA ALA A 378 37.20 -5.09 -17.22
C ALA A 378 36.88 -3.75 -17.88
N VAL A 379 36.08 -2.90 -17.23
CA VAL A 379 35.71 -1.57 -17.70
C VAL A 379 36.69 -0.50 -17.19
N THR A 380 36.98 -0.46 -15.90
CA THR A 380 37.84 0.57 -15.28
C THR A 380 39.31 0.41 -15.67
N ARG A 381 39.77 -0.83 -15.84
CA ARG A 381 41.18 -1.22 -16.11
C ARG A 381 42.17 -0.66 -15.08
N ASP A 382 41.68 -0.36 -13.88
CA ASP A 382 42.47 0.21 -12.78
C ASP A 382 41.99 -0.35 -11.45
N GLU A 383 42.80 -1.14 -10.79
CA GLU A 383 42.48 -1.74 -9.48
C GLU A 383 42.26 -0.69 -8.39
N LYS A 384 42.88 0.49 -8.51
CA LYS A 384 42.73 1.60 -7.56
C LYS A 384 41.33 2.21 -7.56
N LYS A 385 40.49 1.84 -8.53
CA LYS A 385 39.12 2.30 -8.66
C LYS A 385 38.07 1.33 -8.11
N ILE A 386 38.50 0.21 -7.54
CA ILE A 386 37.58 -0.80 -7.04
C ILE A 386 37.93 -1.14 -5.58
N TYR A 387 36.95 -0.95 -4.73
CA TYR A 387 37.04 -1.27 -3.31
C TYR A 387 35.97 -2.29 -2.96
N TYR A 388 36.35 -3.37 -2.27
CA TYR A 388 35.39 -4.38 -1.84
C TYR A 388 35.60 -4.77 -0.38
N SER A 389 34.54 -5.25 0.26
CA SER A 389 34.61 -5.76 1.62
C SER A 389 33.45 -6.70 1.93
N VAL A 390 33.56 -7.38 3.07
CA VAL A 390 32.53 -8.24 3.63
C VAL A 390 32.22 -7.83 5.08
N GLU A 391 30.96 -8.04 5.48
CA GLU A 391 30.60 -7.93 6.89
C GLU A 391 31.23 -9.09 7.67
N ASN A 392 32.03 -8.78 8.68
CA ASN A 392 32.72 -9.76 9.49
C ASN A 392 31.99 -9.97 10.83
N ASN A 393 30.76 -10.50 10.76
CA ASN A 393 30.08 -11.09 11.91
C ASN A 393 30.37 -12.60 11.96
N THR A 394 29.59 -13.38 12.71
CA THR A 394 29.76 -14.82 12.90
C THR A 394 29.97 -15.60 11.60
N LEU A 395 29.31 -15.20 10.52
CA LEU A 395 29.39 -15.81 9.18
C LEU A 395 30.45 -15.19 8.28
N GLY A 396 30.87 -13.98 8.58
CA GLY A 396 31.92 -13.27 7.84
C GLY A 396 33.28 -13.93 7.94
N GLU A 397 33.57 -14.69 9.01
CA GLU A 397 34.82 -15.48 9.11
C GLU A 397 34.89 -16.55 8.00
N ALA A 398 33.76 -17.21 7.67
CA ALA A 398 33.70 -18.16 6.55
C ALA A 398 33.91 -17.48 5.18
N ALA A 399 33.37 -16.28 5.00
CA ALA A 399 33.59 -15.47 3.80
C ALA A 399 35.07 -15.07 3.65
N LEU A 400 35.72 -14.66 4.74
CA LEU A 400 37.14 -14.32 4.74
C LEU A 400 38.04 -15.53 4.46
N ILE A 401 37.70 -16.71 4.98
CA ILE A 401 38.41 -17.96 4.67
C ILE A 401 38.26 -18.26 3.17
N SER A 402 37.04 -18.14 2.62
CA SER A 402 36.81 -18.39 1.19
C SER A 402 37.53 -17.38 0.29
N ILE A 403 37.70 -16.12 0.71
CA ILE A 403 38.52 -15.12 -0.01
C ILE A 403 40.01 -15.53 0.05
N ALA A 404 40.48 -15.97 1.19
CA ALA A 404 41.87 -16.43 1.34
C ALA A 404 42.16 -17.71 0.53
N GLU A 405 41.20 -18.65 0.47
CA GLU A 405 41.31 -19.87 -0.36
C GLU A 405 41.27 -19.55 -1.86
N PHE A 406 40.49 -18.54 -2.28
CA PHE A 406 40.47 -18.05 -3.66
C PHE A 406 41.79 -17.36 -4.06
N GLY A 407 42.51 -16.79 -3.07
CA GLY A 407 43.68 -15.94 -3.23
C GLY A 407 43.26 -14.47 -3.44
N GLU A 408 43.45 -13.65 -2.41
CA GLU A 408 43.08 -12.23 -2.44
C GLU A 408 43.80 -11.48 -3.59
N GLU A 409 45.02 -11.91 -3.91
CA GLU A 409 45.84 -11.39 -5.02
C GLU A 409 45.21 -11.65 -6.42
N ASN A 410 44.26 -12.58 -6.51
CA ASN A 410 43.55 -12.89 -7.76
C ASN A 410 42.24 -12.07 -7.92
N ILE A 411 41.92 -11.21 -6.96
CA ILE A 411 40.75 -10.35 -6.96
C ILE A 411 41.20 -8.94 -7.28
N PRO A 412 40.86 -8.37 -8.45
CA PRO A 412 41.31 -7.04 -8.80
C PRO A 412 40.61 -6.00 -7.90
N GLY A 413 41.38 -5.07 -7.32
CA GLY A 413 40.86 -4.04 -6.42
C GLY A 413 41.42 -4.17 -4.99
N TYR A 414 40.94 -3.33 -4.09
CA TYR A 414 41.42 -3.25 -2.71
C TYR A 414 40.38 -3.71 -1.73
N PHE A 415 40.76 -4.69 -0.90
CA PHE A 415 39.97 -5.13 0.22
C PHE A 415 40.01 -4.10 1.36
N LEU A 416 38.88 -3.52 1.72
CA LEU A 416 38.80 -2.57 2.83
C LEU A 416 38.50 -3.26 4.16
N SER A 417 39.12 -2.75 5.22
CA SER A 417 38.90 -3.22 6.60
C SER A 417 38.75 -2.04 7.55
N ASP A 418 37.88 -2.18 8.55
CA ASP A 418 37.71 -1.17 9.59
C ASP A 418 38.86 -1.22 10.57
N ASN A 419 39.70 -0.17 10.60
CA ASN A 419 40.88 -0.05 11.46
C ASN A 419 40.54 0.40 12.90
N SER A 420 39.28 0.46 13.30
CA SER A 420 38.85 1.10 14.56
C SER A 420 39.15 0.34 15.86
N VAL A 421 40.01 -0.68 15.84
CA VAL A 421 40.40 -1.44 17.06
C VAL A 421 41.87 -1.25 17.38
N THR A 422 42.30 -0.04 17.68
CA THR A 422 43.50 0.24 18.46
C THR A 422 43.15 0.20 19.95
N GLY A 423 42.95 -1.00 20.49
CA GLY A 423 42.83 -1.22 21.93
C GLY A 423 44.09 -1.86 22.46
N SER A 424 44.63 -1.36 23.55
CA SER A 424 45.90 -1.72 24.23
C SER A 424 45.97 -3.14 24.83
N SER A 425 45.25 -4.11 24.29
CA SER A 425 45.32 -5.50 24.68
C SER A 425 45.20 -6.39 23.46
N GLY A 426 46.30 -6.89 22.95
CA GLY A 426 46.58 -8.03 22.07
C GLY A 426 45.48 -8.71 21.26
N ARG A 427 44.40 -8.03 20.86
CA ARG A 427 43.35 -8.55 19.99
C ARG A 427 43.85 -8.57 18.54
N ARG A 428 43.79 -9.74 17.94
CA ARG A 428 44.12 -9.95 16.53
C ARG A 428 43.30 -8.99 15.65
N PHE A 429 43.99 -8.31 14.75
CA PHE A 429 43.38 -7.54 13.65
C PHE A 429 42.40 -8.46 12.91
N ARG A 430 41.10 -8.05 12.85
CA ARG A 430 40.11 -8.78 12.08
C ARG A 430 39.91 -8.05 10.75
N LYS A 431 40.10 -8.77 9.63
CA LYS A 431 39.77 -8.25 8.30
C LYS A 431 38.27 -8.01 8.17
N GLY A 432 37.86 -7.09 7.27
CA GLY A 432 36.47 -6.75 7.01
C GLY A 432 35.87 -5.75 8.00
N PHE A 433 34.56 -5.66 8.04
CA PHE A 433 33.83 -4.71 8.89
C PHE A 433 32.98 -5.43 9.92
N THR A 434 33.31 -5.31 11.18
CA THR A 434 32.49 -5.86 12.27
C THR A 434 31.35 -4.91 12.60
N THR A 435 30.10 -5.38 12.53
CA THR A 435 28.92 -4.60 12.91
C THR A 435 28.65 -4.71 14.39
N THR A 436 28.72 -3.59 15.09
CA THR A 436 28.28 -3.39 16.47
C THR A 436 27.07 -2.47 16.48
N ASN A 437 26.30 -2.44 17.57
CA ASN A 437 25.17 -1.51 17.69
C ASN A 437 25.59 -0.06 17.41
N LYS A 438 26.76 0.35 17.91
CA LYS A 438 27.29 1.71 17.71
C LYS A 438 27.64 1.97 16.24
N SER A 439 28.33 1.05 15.57
CA SER A 439 28.72 1.21 14.15
C SER A 439 27.50 1.11 13.23
N LYS A 440 26.49 0.26 13.54
CA LYS A 440 25.22 0.17 12.82
C LYS A 440 24.45 1.49 12.90
N LEU A 441 24.28 2.07 14.10
CA LEU A 441 23.58 3.35 14.29
C LEU A 441 24.27 4.51 13.56
N SER A 442 25.61 4.56 13.60
CA SER A 442 26.38 5.57 12.86
C SER A 442 26.17 5.44 11.36
N ALA A 443 26.20 4.21 10.83
CA ALA A 443 25.91 3.94 9.43
C ALA A 443 24.46 4.29 9.05
N CYS A 444 23.47 3.91 9.88
CA CYS A 444 22.07 4.27 9.70
C CYS A 444 21.88 5.79 9.62
N SER A 445 22.48 6.54 10.56
CA SER A 445 22.38 8.00 10.58
C SER A 445 22.96 8.63 9.31
N LYS A 446 24.15 8.20 8.87
CA LYS A 446 24.78 8.71 7.66
C LYS A 446 23.99 8.32 6.40
N PHE A 447 23.55 7.05 6.31
CA PHE A 447 22.72 6.55 5.21
C PHE A 447 21.42 7.35 5.09
N LYS A 448 20.72 7.58 6.22
CA LYS A 448 19.52 8.42 6.28
C LYS A 448 19.77 9.80 5.67
N ILE A 449 20.81 10.49 6.14
CA ILE A 449 21.15 11.83 5.65
C ILE A 449 21.41 11.82 4.13
N LEU A 450 22.16 10.84 3.63
CA LEU A 450 22.49 10.74 2.21
C LEU A 450 21.25 10.46 1.34
N VAL A 451 20.36 9.57 1.78
CA VAL A 451 19.14 9.22 1.03
C VAL A 451 18.12 10.36 1.08
N GLU A 452 17.86 10.94 2.26
CA GLU A 452 16.86 12.00 2.43
C GLU A 452 17.27 13.31 1.74
N SER A 453 18.57 13.62 1.73
CA SER A 453 19.11 14.78 0.98
C SER A 453 19.19 14.55 -0.54
N GLY A 454 18.87 13.32 -1.02
CA GLY A 454 18.98 12.98 -2.45
C GLY A 454 20.39 12.79 -2.96
N ARG A 455 21.40 12.82 -2.07
CA ARG A 455 22.80 12.58 -2.45
C ARG A 455 23.04 11.11 -2.78
N MET A 456 22.47 10.16 -2.02
CA MET A 456 22.52 8.74 -2.37
C MET A 456 21.30 8.37 -3.19
N LYS A 457 21.53 7.86 -4.40
CA LYS A 457 20.48 7.43 -5.31
C LYS A 457 20.33 5.91 -5.28
N ILE A 458 19.16 5.46 -4.85
CA ILE A 458 18.77 4.06 -4.84
C ILE A 458 17.97 3.77 -6.11
N ASN A 459 18.36 2.73 -6.84
CA ASN A 459 17.72 2.31 -8.09
C ASN A 459 16.86 1.04 -7.90
N SER A 460 17.17 0.23 -6.88
CA SER A 460 16.56 -1.07 -6.61
C SER A 460 15.18 -0.97 -5.97
N LYS A 461 14.15 -1.52 -6.63
CA LYS A 461 12.82 -1.72 -6.02
C LYS A 461 12.84 -2.68 -4.82
N PRO A 462 13.58 -3.83 -4.86
CA PRO A 462 13.75 -4.69 -3.69
C PRO A 462 14.36 -3.99 -2.47
N LEU A 463 15.43 -3.20 -2.64
CA LEU A 463 16.01 -2.44 -1.54
C LEU A 463 15.03 -1.40 -0.98
N MET A 464 14.26 -0.73 -1.84
CA MET A 464 13.19 0.18 -1.38
C MET A 464 12.10 -0.56 -0.59
N SER A 465 11.80 -1.80 -0.97
CA SER A 465 10.85 -2.64 -0.22
C SER A 465 11.37 -2.96 1.17
N GLU A 466 12.64 -3.33 1.32
CA GLU A 466 13.26 -3.57 2.62
C GLU A 466 13.31 -2.29 3.47
N LEU A 467 13.62 -1.13 2.89
CA LEU A 467 13.62 0.15 3.61
C LEU A 467 12.25 0.52 4.19
N LYS A 468 11.15 0.08 3.57
CA LYS A 468 9.78 0.30 4.08
C LYS A 468 9.49 -0.53 5.33
N THR A 469 10.18 -1.64 5.52
CA THR A 469 10.02 -2.55 6.65
C THR A 469 11.18 -2.48 7.65
N PHE A 470 12.18 -1.64 7.39
CA PHE A 470 13.34 -1.43 8.26
C PHE A 470 13.04 -0.33 9.28
N VAL A 471 12.66 -0.75 10.49
CA VAL A 471 12.06 0.10 11.53
C VAL A 471 12.91 0.19 12.79
N ALA A 472 12.64 1.19 13.61
CA ALA A 472 13.27 1.31 14.91
C ALA A 472 12.94 0.08 15.78
N HIS A 473 13.97 -0.55 16.34
CA HIS A 473 13.87 -1.70 17.22
C HIS A 473 14.79 -1.51 18.44
N GLY A 474 14.21 -1.16 19.56
CA GLY A 474 14.96 -0.80 20.77
C GLY A 474 15.85 0.41 20.53
N SER A 475 17.17 0.24 20.69
CA SER A 475 18.18 1.29 20.44
C SER A 475 18.81 1.20 19.04
N SER A 476 18.22 0.47 18.11
CA SER A 476 18.77 0.24 16.75
C SER A 476 17.65 0.19 15.71
N TYR A 477 17.94 -0.28 14.51
CA TYR A 477 16.99 -0.55 13.45
C TYR A 477 17.09 -2.01 13.00
N ALA A 478 15.96 -2.61 12.62
CA ALA A 478 15.92 -3.98 12.08
C ALA A 478 14.70 -4.15 11.18
N ALA A 479 14.68 -5.22 10.38
CA ALA A 479 13.48 -5.62 9.65
C ALA A 479 12.35 -6.01 10.62
N LYS A 480 11.11 -5.79 10.21
CA LYS A 480 9.93 -6.30 10.93
C LYS A 480 9.92 -7.82 10.96
N PRO A 481 9.27 -8.44 11.96
CA PRO A 481 9.14 -9.89 12.01
C PRO A 481 8.57 -10.49 10.73
N GLY A 482 9.31 -11.40 10.09
CA GLY A 482 8.95 -12.04 8.83
C GLY A 482 9.40 -11.31 7.57
N GLU A 483 10.04 -10.13 7.69
CA GLU A 483 10.67 -9.39 6.61
C GLU A 483 12.21 -9.53 6.68
N THR A 484 12.90 -9.07 5.65
CA THR A 484 14.36 -9.15 5.52
C THR A 484 14.98 -7.75 5.43
N ASP A 485 16.24 -7.60 5.84
CA ASP A 485 17.00 -6.35 5.77
C ASP A 485 18.42 -6.50 5.14
N ASP A 486 18.65 -7.60 4.43
CA ASP A 486 19.98 -7.96 3.91
C ASP A 486 20.52 -6.94 2.88
N LEU A 487 19.67 -6.45 1.97
CA LEU A 487 20.04 -5.41 1.01
C LEU A 487 20.31 -4.08 1.74
N VAL A 488 19.55 -3.79 2.80
CA VAL A 488 19.79 -2.61 3.65
C VAL A 488 21.11 -2.77 4.38
N MET A 489 21.39 -3.93 4.98
CA MET A 489 22.65 -4.19 5.70
C MET A 489 23.86 -4.07 4.78
N ALA A 490 23.82 -4.66 3.58
CA ALA A 490 24.87 -4.48 2.58
C ALA A 490 25.03 -3.00 2.16
N SER A 491 23.94 -2.21 2.07
CA SER A 491 24.00 -0.76 1.78
C SER A 491 24.58 0.05 2.95
N LEU A 492 24.30 -0.36 4.19
CA LEU A 492 24.94 0.23 5.38
C LEU A 492 26.45 -0.06 5.41
N LEU A 493 26.85 -1.26 4.95
CA LEU A 493 28.28 -1.59 4.80
C LEU A 493 28.94 -0.69 3.74
N VAL A 494 28.30 -0.49 2.57
CA VAL A 494 28.77 0.50 1.58
C VAL A 494 28.93 1.88 2.20
N THR A 495 27.97 2.33 3.01
CA THR A 495 28.04 3.64 3.68
C THR A 495 29.25 3.73 4.62
N ARG A 496 29.56 2.67 5.36
CA ARG A 496 30.76 2.61 6.21
C ARG A 496 32.06 2.64 5.40
N MET A 497 32.10 1.92 4.28
CA MET A 497 33.24 1.94 3.36
C MET A 497 33.45 3.34 2.76
N LEU A 498 32.35 4.02 2.37
CA LEU A 498 32.40 5.42 1.91
C LEU A 498 32.96 6.36 2.99
N MET A 499 32.51 6.22 4.24
CA MET A 499 33.02 7.03 5.35
C MET A 499 34.53 6.81 5.58
N LEU A 500 35.00 5.58 5.40
CA LEU A 500 36.42 5.27 5.50
C LEU A 500 37.22 5.88 4.34
N LEU A 501 36.74 5.74 3.10
CA LEU A 501 37.39 6.27 1.91
C LEU A 501 37.47 7.79 1.90
N GLN A 502 36.50 8.50 2.48
CA GLN A 502 36.53 9.96 2.66
C GLN A 502 37.79 10.43 3.42
N THR A 503 38.27 9.63 4.37
CA THR A 503 39.48 9.99 5.12
C THR A 503 40.77 9.90 4.29
N TYR A 504 40.72 9.21 3.15
CA TYR A 504 41.89 8.97 2.28
C TYR A 504 41.80 9.74 0.93
N HIS A 505 40.62 10.17 0.50
CA HIS A 505 40.36 10.84 -0.76
C HIS A 505 39.66 12.18 -0.54
N ALA A 506 40.42 13.29 -0.62
CA ALA A 506 39.88 14.64 -0.40
C ALA A 506 38.76 15.02 -1.39
N ASP A 507 38.81 14.47 -2.63
CA ASP A 507 37.79 14.72 -3.66
C ASP A 507 36.44 14.09 -3.31
N LEU A 508 36.44 12.91 -2.67
CA LEU A 508 35.22 12.27 -2.17
C LEU A 508 34.63 13.04 -0.98
N ASP A 509 35.48 13.63 -0.14
CA ASP A 509 35.05 14.45 0.98
C ASP A 509 34.28 15.71 0.53
N SER A 510 34.72 16.33 -0.58
CA SER A 510 34.07 17.54 -1.14
C SER A 510 32.66 17.26 -1.67
N HIS A 511 32.41 16.09 -2.26
CA HIS A 511 31.09 15.68 -2.75
C HIS A 511 30.12 15.26 -1.64
N MET A 512 30.66 14.82 -0.50
CA MET A 512 29.86 14.34 0.63
C MET A 512 29.68 15.38 1.75
N LYS A 513 30.43 16.50 1.70
CA LYS A 513 30.21 17.68 2.55
C LYS A 513 29.15 18.58 1.90
N ASP A 514 28.18 18.95 2.70
CA ASP A 514 27.17 19.91 2.29
C ASP A 514 27.80 21.30 2.17
N HIS A 515 27.64 21.99 1.04
CA HIS A 515 27.92 23.41 0.91
C HIS A 515 26.86 24.28 1.61
N GLY A 516 25.98 23.67 2.38
CA GLY A 516 24.90 24.29 3.14
C GLY A 516 24.74 23.65 4.51
N ASP A 517 25.85 23.49 5.27
CA ASP A 517 25.72 23.29 6.72
C ASP A 517 25.06 24.53 7.34
N SER A 518 23.74 24.62 7.19
CA SER A 518 22.95 25.31 8.18
C SER A 518 23.14 24.52 9.47
N VAL A 519 24.02 25.00 10.32
CA VAL A 519 24.15 24.59 11.69
C VAL A 519 22.74 24.48 12.25
N ILE A 520 22.28 23.25 12.49
CA ILE A 520 21.08 23.03 13.29
C ILE A 520 21.49 23.47 14.69
N GLU A 521 21.25 24.74 15.01
CA GLU A 521 21.35 25.20 16.38
C GLU A 521 20.33 24.38 17.18
N PRO A 522 20.76 23.63 18.21
CA PRO A 522 19.82 22.91 19.05
C PRO A 522 18.89 23.95 19.67
N MET A 523 17.60 23.89 19.38
CA MET A 523 16.61 24.71 20.06
C MET A 523 16.72 24.46 21.57
N PRO A 524 16.87 25.49 22.39
CA PRO A 524 16.96 25.32 23.83
C PRO A 524 15.66 24.69 24.32
N PHE A 525 15.76 23.56 25.01
CA PHE A 525 14.66 22.96 25.74
C PHE A 525 14.24 23.93 26.84
N ILE A 526 13.12 24.60 26.68
CA ILE A 526 12.47 25.32 27.79
C ILE A 526 11.68 24.26 28.58
N SER A 527 12.29 23.73 29.64
CA SER A 527 11.53 22.98 30.65
C SER A 527 10.71 23.96 31.48
N ILE A 528 9.42 24.03 31.23
CA ILE A 528 8.50 24.67 32.19
C ILE A 528 8.24 23.63 33.28
N LEU A 529 8.97 23.78 34.40
CA LEU A 529 8.60 23.17 35.68
C LEU A 529 7.32 23.86 36.18
N ARG A 530 6.24 23.09 36.25
CA ARG A 530 5.11 23.30 37.17
C ARG A 530 4.69 21.98 37.79
#